data_545c683d61355f17fc9b7bacf00a5859
#
_entry.id   545c683d61355f17fc9b7bacf00a5859
#
_cell.length_a   1.000
_cell.length_b   1.000
_cell.length_c   1.000
_cell.angle_alpha   90.00
_cell.angle_beta   90.00
_cell.angle_gamma   90.00
#
_symmetry.space_group_name_H-M   'P 1'
#
loop_
_entity.id
_entity.type
_entity.pdbx_description
1 polymer ?
#
loop_
_entity_poly.entity_id
_entity_poly.type
_entity_poly.pdbx_seq_one_letter_code
_entity_poly.pdbx_strand_id
1 'polypeptide(L)'
;MSLTVKDLTKRYGDRTVVDRLSFGMPGPGVYALLGTNGAGKTTSIRMMLNMLSRDGGEVLWNGEPLDISRCNVGYLAEERGLYPKYALMDQLLYFASLRDIPRAEARRRIRYWAQRLEVEEYLYPSAPAQTGRRGLLGGSAQREKPKRPDQLSKGNQQKIQLMAALLSDPELLILDEPLSGLDPINTDLFKGIIREEIEAGKYLIMSSHQMATVEEFCTDLTILDRSRTVLQGHLNDIKKGYGRVHLQLKTEEDAGPYIAESGAQIVTRKEFEYQLKVTGQEQANDLLARLTRAGVTVVLFNLREPSLHEIFVETVGGESDA
;
A
#
# COMPACT_ATOMS: atom_id res chain seq x y z
N MET A 1 18.66 13.60 -0.88
CA MET A 1 18.62 12.32 -0.13
C MET A 1 18.36 11.20 -1.10
N SER A 2 18.83 9.98 -0.80
CA SER A 2 18.59 8.82 -1.66
C SER A 2 18.59 7.54 -0.81
N LEU A 3 17.75 6.57 -1.20
CA LEU A 3 17.80 5.22 -0.65
C LEU A 3 18.35 4.27 -1.73
N THR A 4 19.23 3.37 -1.32
CA THR A 4 19.76 2.33 -2.21
C THR A 4 19.76 0.99 -1.49
N VAL A 5 19.18 -0.01 -2.12
CA VAL A 5 19.20 -1.41 -1.68
C VAL A 5 19.94 -2.20 -2.73
N LYS A 6 20.99 -2.96 -2.33
CA LYS A 6 21.83 -3.74 -3.25
C LYS A 6 21.93 -5.17 -2.78
N ASP A 7 21.60 -6.11 -3.66
CA ASP A 7 21.77 -7.57 -3.53
C ASP A 7 21.29 -8.14 -2.20
N LEU A 8 20.21 -7.54 -1.66
CA LEU A 8 19.65 -7.92 -0.37
C LEU A 8 19.19 -9.38 -0.41
N THR A 9 19.78 -10.22 0.43
CA THR A 9 19.60 -11.67 0.37
C THR A 9 19.30 -12.24 1.75
N LYS A 10 18.34 -13.18 1.80
CA LYS A 10 18.00 -13.95 2.98
C LYS A 10 17.79 -15.42 2.68
N ARG A 11 18.41 -16.27 3.50
CA ARG A 11 18.28 -17.72 3.42
C ARG A 11 17.93 -18.31 4.79
N TYR A 12 17.16 -19.37 4.78
CA TYR A 12 16.89 -20.22 5.94
C TYR A 12 17.20 -21.67 5.56
N GLY A 13 18.37 -22.16 5.98
CA GLY A 13 18.91 -23.43 5.48
C GLY A 13 19.07 -23.36 3.96
N ASP A 14 18.50 -24.33 3.25
CA ASP A 14 18.57 -24.42 1.79
C ASP A 14 17.54 -23.51 1.06
N ARG A 15 16.61 -22.93 1.81
CA ARG A 15 15.55 -22.08 1.22
C ARG A 15 15.98 -20.62 1.18
N THR A 16 16.07 -20.05 -0.03
CA THR A 16 16.19 -18.60 -0.24
C THR A 16 14.80 -17.98 -0.17
N VAL A 17 14.61 -16.97 0.67
CA VAL A 17 13.34 -16.21 0.83
C VAL A 17 13.41 -14.78 0.27
N VAL A 18 14.62 -14.27 0.06
CA VAL A 18 14.88 -13.05 -0.73
C VAL A 18 16.19 -13.30 -1.50
N ASP A 19 16.15 -13.21 -2.81
CA ASP A 19 17.27 -13.48 -3.70
C ASP A 19 17.74 -12.20 -4.39
N ARG A 20 18.80 -11.59 -3.86
CA ARG A 20 19.52 -10.42 -4.41
C ARG A 20 18.61 -9.25 -4.83
N LEU A 21 17.64 -8.91 -3.98
CA LEU A 21 16.78 -7.75 -4.22
C LEU A 21 17.62 -6.47 -4.26
N SER A 22 17.51 -5.75 -5.37
CA SER A 22 18.22 -4.47 -5.57
C SER A 22 17.26 -3.43 -6.14
N PHE A 23 17.24 -2.23 -5.56
CA PHE A 23 16.49 -1.08 -6.06
C PHE A 23 17.01 0.23 -5.48
N GLY A 24 16.57 1.35 -6.03
CA GLY A 24 16.94 2.67 -5.53
C GLY A 24 15.80 3.68 -5.63
N MET A 25 15.84 4.65 -4.72
CA MET A 25 15.02 5.86 -4.76
C MET A 25 15.95 7.07 -4.78
N PRO A 26 16.19 7.67 -5.96
CA PRO A 26 17.10 8.82 -6.07
C PRO A 26 16.49 10.12 -5.50
N GLY A 27 15.19 10.15 -5.29
CA GLY A 27 14.41 11.28 -4.76
C GLY A 27 13.19 10.83 -3.99
N PRO A 28 12.46 11.79 -3.38
CA PRO A 28 11.17 11.54 -2.74
C PRO A 28 10.17 10.89 -3.71
N GLY A 29 9.25 10.12 -3.17
CA GLY A 29 8.22 9.42 -3.93
C GLY A 29 7.84 8.10 -3.28
N VAL A 30 7.11 7.26 -4.00
CA VAL A 30 6.65 5.96 -3.51
C VAL A 30 7.29 4.83 -4.30
N TYR A 31 8.00 3.96 -3.59
CA TYR A 31 8.49 2.70 -4.10
C TYR A 31 7.63 1.54 -3.60
N ALA A 32 7.08 0.76 -4.53
CA ALA A 32 6.21 -0.36 -4.18
C ALA A 32 6.95 -1.71 -4.26
N LEU A 33 6.84 -2.50 -3.19
CA LEU A 33 7.23 -3.91 -3.16
C LEU A 33 5.96 -4.75 -3.30
N LEU A 34 5.74 -5.33 -4.46
CA LEU A 34 4.55 -6.09 -4.81
C LEU A 34 4.84 -7.58 -4.85
N GLY A 35 3.80 -8.39 -4.71
CA GLY A 35 3.90 -9.84 -4.82
C GLY A 35 2.88 -10.57 -3.97
N THR A 36 2.76 -11.87 -4.19
CA THR A 36 1.87 -12.74 -3.41
C THR A 36 2.34 -12.87 -1.95
N ASN A 37 1.50 -13.45 -1.10
CA ASN A 37 1.89 -13.77 0.26
C ASN A 37 3.04 -14.78 0.25
N GLY A 38 4.07 -14.50 1.06
CA GLY A 38 5.29 -15.33 1.11
C GLY A 38 6.33 -15.02 0.02
N ALA A 39 6.12 -14.03 -0.86
CA ALA A 39 7.09 -13.64 -1.89
C ALA A 39 8.37 -12.98 -1.34
N GLY A 40 8.41 -12.60 -0.06
CA GLY A 40 9.59 -12.01 0.58
C GLY A 40 9.47 -10.53 0.94
N LYS A 41 8.31 -9.87 0.69
CA LYS A 41 8.09 -8.42 0.93
C LYS A 41 8.44 -8.00 2.38
N THR A 42 7.72 -8.54 3.37
CA THR A 42 7.94 -8.25 4.80
C THR A 42 9.35 -8.61 5.25
N THR A 43 9.90 -9.73 4.74
CA THR A 43 11.28 -10.14 5.03
C THR A 43 12.28 -9.08 4.54
N SER A 44 12.09 -8.57 3.33
CA SER A 44 12.92 -7.50 2.75
C SER A 44 12.83 -6.22 3.58
N ILE A 45 11.64 -5.80 3.98
CA ILE A 45 11.41 -4.64 4.84
C ILE A 45 12.13 -4.81 6.19
N ARG A 46 11.98 -5.96 6.85
CA ARG A 46 12.62 -6.22 8.13
C ARG A 46 14.17 -6.25 8.04
N MET A 47 14.73 -6.70 6.92
CA MET A 47 16.16 -6.61 6.66
C MET A 47 16.63 -5.17 6.40
N MET A 48 15.86 -4.37 5.65
CA MET A 48 16.16 -2.95 5.46
C MET A 48 16.22 -2.18 6.77
N LEU A 49 15.33 -2.52 7.70
CA LEU A 49 15.26 -1.93 9.04
C LEU A 49 16.23 -2.52 10.06
N ASN A 50 17.13 -3.44 9.65
CA ASN A 50 18.01 -4.20 10.56
C ASN A 50 17.27 -4.97 11.67
N MET A 51 15.94 -5.20 11.53
CA MET A 51 15.15 -6.03 12.43
C MET A 51 15.38 -7.53 12.19
N LEU A 52 15.91 -7.86 11.02
CA LEU A 52 16.30 -9.20 10.63
C LEU A 52 17.69 -9.16 10.00
N SER A 53 18.58 -10.05 10.41
CA SER A 53 19.91 -10.17 9.81
C SER A 53 19.80 -10.62 8.35
N ARG A 54 20.50 -9.94 7.47
CA ARG A 54 20.69 -10.31 6.07
C ARG A 54 21.88 -11.22 5.90
N ASP A 55 21.84 -12.12 4.91
CA ASP A 55 22.93 -13.02 4.57
C ASP A 55 23.81 -12.45 3.45
N GLY A 56 23.35 -11.38 2.78
CA GLY A 56 24.09 -10.64 1.78
C GLY A 56 23.43 -9.30 1.46
N GLY A 57 24.20 -8.44 0.78
CA GLY A 57 23.75 -7.14 0.33
C GLY A 57 23.86 -6.02 1.36
N GLU A 58 23.50 -4.83 0.93
CA GLU A 58 23.56 -3.60 1.73
C GLU A 58 22.33 -2.71 1.51
N VAL A 59 22.05 -1.88 2.52
CA VAL A 59 21.00 -0.85 2.47
C VAL A 59 21.64 0.46 2.86
N LEU A 60 21.60 1.44 1.96
CA LEU A 60 22.25 2.73 2.12
C LEU A 60 21.22 3.86 2.13
N TRP A 61 21.38 4.80 3.05
CA TRP A 61 20.68 6.06 3.09
C TRP A 61 21.69 7.19 2.89
N ASN A 62 21.54 7.97 1.82
CA ASN A 62 22.50 9.01 1.42
C ASN A 62 23.95 8.48 1.24
N GLY A 63 24.10 7.24 0.77
CA GLY A 63 25.40 6.60 0.56
C GLY A 63 26.02 5.94 1.80
N GLU A 64 25.46 6.14 2.99
CA GLU A 64 25.89 5.53 4.24
C GLU A 64 24.95 4.37 4.64
N PRO A 65 25.41 3.37 5.39
CA PRO A 65 24.54 2.32 5.87
C PRO A 65 23.30 2.86 6.59
N LEU A 66 22.11 2.38 6.22
CA LEU A 66 20.87 2.77 6.86
C LEU A 66 20.88 2.35 8.34
N ASP A 67 20.97 3.32 9.21
CA ASP A 67 20.89 3.16 10.66
C ASP A 67 19.65 3.84 11.20
N ILE A 68 18.66 3.06 11.65
CA ILE A 68 17.37 3.56 12.17
C ILE A 68 17.53 4.37 13.47
N SER A 69 18.69 4.33 14.13
CA SER A 69 18.99 5.16 15.29
C SER A 69 19.39 6.60 14.89
N ARG A 70 19.89 6.77 13.67
CA ARG A 70 20.36 8.07 13.13
C ARG A 70 19.42 8.63 12.07
N CYS A 71 18.72 7.76 11.35
CA CYS A 71 17.74 8.15 10.34
C CYS A 71 16.34 8.19 10.95
N ASN A 72 15.59 9.24 10.65
CA ASN A 72 14.21 9.35 11.11
C ASN A 72 13.30 8.50 10.22
N VAL A 73 13.13 7.24 10.60
CA VAL A 73 12.33 6.26 9.88
C VAL A 73 11.04 5.98 10.64
N GLY A 74 9.89 6.10 9.96
CA GLY A 74 8.60 5.62 10.44
C GLY A 74 8.32 4.23 9.87
N TYR A 75 7.81 3.33 10.69
CA TYR A 75 7.47 1.96 10.25
C TYR A 75 6.08 1.56 10.72
N LEU A 76 5.23 1.19 9.76
CA LEU A 76 3.95 0.53 9.99
C LEU A 76 4.10 -0.94 9.63
N ALA A 77 4.05 -1.81 10.63
CA ALA A 77 4.12 -3.26 10.44
C ALA A 77 2.76 -3.84 10.03
N GLU A 78 2.73 -4.88 9.20
CA GLU A 78 1.54 -5.65 8.86
C GLU A 78 0.88 -6.26 10.10
N GLU A 79 1.70 -6.81 10.99
CA GLU A 79 1.24 -7.42 12.23
C GLU A 79 1.36 -6.44 13.41
N ARG A 80 0.71 -6.80 14.52
CA ARG A 80 0.52 -5.99 15.73
C ARG A 80 1.80 -5.31 16.22
N GLY A 81 1.93 -4.02 15.97
CA GLY A 81 3.02 -3.16 16.50
C GLY A 81 2.70 -2.56 17.88
N LEU A 82 1.53 -2.84 18.46
CA LEU A 82 1.09 -2.30 19.75
C LEU A 82 1.12 -3.37 20.85
N TYR A 83 1.44 -2.95 22.06
CA TYR A 83 1.44 -3.81 23.24
C TYR A 83 0.01 -3.96 23.80
N PRO A 84 -0.61 -5.15 23.75
CA PRO A 84 -2.05 -5.31 24.03
C PRO A 84 -2.48 -4.90 25.45
N LYS A 85 -1.59 -5.00 26.43
CA LYS A 85 -1.88 -4.78 27.85
C LYS A 85 -1.64 -3.34 28.34
N TYR A 86 -1.05 -2.48 27.50
CA TYR A 86 -0.71 -1.11 27.89
C TYR A 86 -1.69 -0.10 27.30
N ALA A 87 -1.93 1.00 28.01
CA ALA A 87 -2.79 2.08 27.52
C ALA A 87 -2.21 2.71 26.25
N LEU A 88 -3.08 3.06 25.30
CA LEU A 88 -2.68 3.62 23.99
C LEU A 88 -1.85 4.91 24.16
N MET A 89 -2.27 5.82 25.02
CA MET A 89 -1.57 7.07 25.27
C MET A 89 -0.15 6.86 25.82
N ASP A 90 0.01 5.87 26.72
CA ASP A 90 1.32 5.59 27.33
C ASP A 90 2.28 5.00 26.29
N GLN A 91 1.78 4.14 25.40
CA GLN A 91 2.59 3.60 24.31
C GLN A 91 3.02 4.68 23.32
N LEU A 92 2.11 5.55 22.89
CA LEU A 92 2.43 6.65 21.97
C LEU A 92 3.45 7.62 22.56
N LEU A 93 3.31 7.95 23.84
CA LEU A 93 4.31 8.76 24.56
C LEU A 93 5.66 8.04 24.69
N TYR A 94 5.64 6.74 24.91
CA TYR A 94 6.84 5.91 24.93
C TYR A 94 7.53 5.88 23.56
N PHE A 95 6.81 5.61 22.47
CA PHE A 95 7.37 5.64 21.11
C PHE A 95 7.94 7.01 20.74
N ALA A 96 7.27 8.09 21.13
CA ALA A 96 7.78 9.44 20.94
C ALA A 96 9.09 9.67 21.73
N SER A 97 9.18 9.14 22.96
CA SER A 97 10.40 9.27 23.78
C SER A 97 11.61 8.54 23.22
N LEU A 98 11.39 7.42 22.49
CA LEU A 98 12.46 6.69 21.79
C LEU A 98 13.05 7.49 20.60
N ARG A 99 12.39 8.57 20.22
CA ARG A 99 12.81 9.52 19.17
C ARG A 99 13.17 10.89 19.75
N ASP A 100 13.48 10.95 21.03
CA ASP A 100 13.84 12.18 21.75
C ASP A 100 12.83 13.33 21.61
N ILE A 101 11.54 13.02 21.34
CA ILE A 101 10.48 14.00 21.23
C ILE A 101 10.05 14.44 22.66
N PRO A 102 10.16 15.73 23.00
CA PRO A 102 9.73 16.23 24.31
C PRO A 102 8.25 15.90 24.57
N ARG A 103 7.92 15.52 25.81
CA ARG A 103 6.57 15.07 26.17
C ARG A 103 5.44 16.03 25.81
N ALA A 104 5.69 17.34 25.91
CA ALA A 104 4.71 18.37 25.53
C ALA A 104 4.46 18.35 24.02
N GLU A 105 5.51 18.26 23.23
CA GLU A 105 5.44 18.15 21.77
C GLU A 105 4.80 16.84 21.35
N ALA A 106 5.17 15.71 21.96
CA ALA A 106 4.54 14.41 21.70
C ALA A 106 3.02 14.48 21.92
N ARG A 107 2.55 15.10 23.00
CA ARG A 107 1.11 15.29 23.26
C ARG A 107 0.43 16.16 22.19
N ARG A 108 1.11 17.19 21.69
CA ARG A 108 0.60 18.05 20.61
C ARG A 108 0.43 17.25 19.32
N ARG A 109 1.45 16.49 18.93
CA ARG A 109 1.44 15.63 17.72
C ARG A 109 0.41 14.50 17.84
N ILE A 110 0.32 13.83 18.99
CA ILE A 110 -0.69 12.81 19.26
C ILE A 110 -2.11 13.39 19.09
N ARG A 111 -2.35 14.60 19.60
CA ARG A 111 -3.67 15.23 19.44
C ARG A 111 -3.99 15.55 17.99
N TYR A 112 -3.03 16.09 17.24
CA TYR A 112 -3.18 16.35 15.82
C TYR A 112 -3.53 15.07 15.04
N TRP A 113 -2.75 14.01 15.23
CA TRP A 113 -3.00 12.74 14.54
C TRP A 113 -4.26 12.03 15.03
N ALA A 114 -4.64 12.18 16.30
CA ALA A 114 -5.88 11.61 16.82
C ALA A 114 -7.10 12.19 16.10
N GLN A 115 -7.10 13.51 15.86
CA GLN A 115 -8.15 14.18 15.08
C GLN A 115 -8.13 13.73 13.63
N ARG A 116 -6.97 13.73 13.00
CA ARG A 116 -6.82 13.32 11.58
C ARG A 116 -7.23 11.87 11.33
N LEU A 117 -6.97 10.96 12.26
CA LEU A 117 -7.27 9.54 12.20
C LEU A 117 -8.62 9.17 12.82
N GLU A 118 -9.35 10.13 13.36
CA GLU A 118 -10.67 9.91 14.00
C GLU A 118 -10.61 8.86 15.13
N VAL A 119 -9.61 9.00 16.03
CA VAL A 119 -9.39 8.08 17.15
C VAL A 119 -9.31 8.80 18.49
N GLU A 120 -9.79 10.05 18.58
CA GLU A 120 -9.72 10.86 19.79
C GLU A 120 -10.42 10.21 20.98
N GLU A 121 -11.57 9.57 20.76
CA GLU A 121 -12.35 8.90 21.80
C GLU A 121 -11.58 7.80 22.55
N TYR A 122 -10.60 7.16 21.86
CA TYR A 122 -9.78 6.10 22.46
C TYR A 122 -8.61 6.65 23.27
N LEU A 123 -8.15 7.86 22.96
CA LEU A 123 -7.00 8.49 23.58
C LEU A 123 -7.40 9.52 24.67
N TYR A 124 -8.56 10.15 24.50
CA TYR A 124 -9.09 11.20 25.36
C TYR A 124 -10.52 10.82 25.82
N PRO A 125 -10.68 9.80 26.68
CA PRO A 125 -12.01 9.41 27.13
C PRO A 125 -12.70 10.62 27.78
N SER A 126 -13.92 10.91 27.30
CA SER A 126 -14.72 12.03 27.78
C SER A 126 -14.98 11.85 29.28
N ALA A 127 -14.94 12.93 30.05
CA ALA A 127 -15.50 12.92 31.38
C ALA A 127 -16.99 12.53 31.27
N PRO A 128 -17.51 11.64 32.14
CA PRO A 128 -18.91 11.23 32.07
C PRO A 128 -19.79 12.47 31.99
N ALA A 129 -20.68 12.52 30.98
CA ALA A 129 -21.62 13.60 30.81
C ALA A 129 -22.32 13.82 32.13
N GLN A 130 -22.28 15.01 32.69
CA GLN A 130 -23.04 15.40 33.85
C GLN A 130 -24.53 15.40 33.43
N THR A 131 -25.17 14.22 33.40
CA THR A 131 -26.61 14.13 33.33
C THR A 131 -27.12 14.72 34.65
N GLY A 132 -27.62 15.93 34.55
CA GLY A 132 -28.15 16.69 35.68
C GLY A 132 -29.25 15.94 36.40
N ARG A 133 -28.86 15.38 37.52
CA ARG A 133 -29.66 15.18 38.73
C ARG A 133 -28.67 14.88 39.87
N ARG A 134 -28.45 15.87 40.74
CA ARG A 134 -27.79 15.65 42.02
C ARG A 134 -28.51 14.55 42.76
N GLY A 135 -28.07 13.32 42.59
CA GLY A 135 -28.39 12.22 43.50
C GLY A 135 -27.49 12.36 44.72
N LEU A 136 -28.10 12.53 45.90
CA LEU A 136 -27.49 12.64 47.22
C LEU A 136 -26.89 11.32 47.74
N LEU A 137 -26.22 10.55 46.92
CA LEU A 137 -25.45 9.38 47.35
C LEU A 137 -24.14 9.36 46.54
N GLY A 138 -23.03 9.55 47.27
CA GLY A 138 -21.70 9.67 46.74
C GLY A 138 -21.21 8.48 45.90
N GLY A 139 -21.67 8.38 44.65
CA GLY A 139 -21.10 7.53 43.65
C GLY A 139 -19.93 8.29 43.00
N SER A 140 -18.70 7.87 43.23
CA SER A 140 -17.54 8.34 42.50
C SER A 140 -17.82 8.11 41.03
N ALA A 141 -17.94 9.20 40.24
CA ALA A 141 -17.99 9.10 38.79
C ALA A 141 -16.73 8.31 38.34
N GLN A 142 -16.95 7.06 37.94
CA GLN A 142 -15.87 6.17 37.50
C GLN A 142 -15.28 6.78 36.24
N ARG A 143 -14.08 7.38 36.34
CA ARG A 143 -13.32 7.81 35.16
C ARG A 143 -13.15 6.61 34.27
N GLU A 144 -13.58 6.71 33.03
CA GLU A 144 -13.31 5.67 32.04
C GLU A 144 -11.83 5.36 32.02
N LYS A 145 -11.51 4.06 32.09
CA LYS A 145 -10.10 3.63 32.04
C LYS A 145 -9.53 3.91 30.64
N PRO A 146 -8.25 4.29 30.54
CA PRO A 146 -7.58 4.45 29.25
C PRO A 146 -7.77 3.19 28.38
N LYS A 147 -8.15 3.38 27.12
CA LYS A 147 -8.33 2.27 26.18
C LYS A 147 -6.99 1.58 25.88
N ARG A 148 -7.07 0.28 25.56
CA ARG A 148 -5.95 -0.57 25.18
C ARG A 148 -6.17 -1.13 23.78
N PRO A 149 -5.11 -1.57 23.07
CA PRO A 149 -5.22 -2.10 21.71
C PRO A 149 -6.19 -3.25 21.58
N ASP A 150 -6.23 -4.17 22.54
CA ASP A 150 -7.13 -5.33 22.56
C ASP A 150 -8.63 -4.98 22.61
N GLN A 151 -8.95 -3.73 22.89
CA GLN A 151 -10.31 -3.20 22.94
C GLN A 151 -10.74 -2.50 21.63
N LEU A 152 -9.84 -2.43 20.64
CA LEU A 152 -10.08 -1.76 19.38
C LEU A 152 -10.35 -2.75 18.25
N SER A 153 -11.13 -2.31 17.24
CA SER A 153 -11.19 -3.03 15.96
C SER A 153 -9.81 -3.06 15.29
N LYS A 154 -9.59 -4.00 14.35
CA LYS A 154 -8.33 -4.07 13.58
C LYS A 154 -8.01 -2.74 12.89
N GLY A 155 -8.99 -2.10 12.25
CA GLY A 155 -8.81 -0.82 11.57
C GLY A 155 -8.39 0.29 12.53
N ASN A 156 -8.98 0.36 13.71
CA ASN A 156 -8.59 1.35 14.73
C ASN A 156 -7.21 1.07 15.33
N GLN A 157 -6.83 -0.22 15.48
CA GLN A 157 -5.46 -0.55 15.86
C GLN A 157 -4.46 -0.07 14.80
N GLN A 158 -4.79 -0.25 13.53
CA GLN A 158 -3.96 0.17 12.41
C GLN A 158 -3.84 1.70 12.33
N LYS A 159 -4.92 2.45 12.61
CA LYS A 159 -4.86 3.92 12.77
C LYS A 159 -3.87 4.36 13.85
N ILE A 160 -3.90 3.69 15.02
CA ILE A 160 -2.95 4.00 16.10
C ILE A 160 -1.51 3.63 15.73
N GLN A 161 -1.30 2.54 14.99
CA GLN A 161 0.03 2.15 14.49
C GLN A 161 0.56 3.16 13.46
N LEU A 162 -0.30 3.62 12.53
CA LEU A 162 0.08 4.67 11.58
C LEU A 162 0.43 5.97 12.32
N MET A 163 -0.36 6.37 13.32
CA MET A 163 -0.02 7.50 14.19
C MET A 163 1.37 7.32 14.80
N ALA A 164 1.66 6.16 15.37
CA ALA A 164 2.96 5.89 15.99
C ALA A 164 4.12 6.02 14.98
N ALA A 165 3.93 5.55 13.73
CA ALA A 165 4.91 5.68 12.67
C ALA A 165 5.15 7.14 12.23
N LEU A 166 4.11 7.99 12.31
CA LEU A 166 4.16 9.39 11.88
C LEU A 166 4.54 10.38 13.00
N LEU A 167 4.58 9.95 14.27
CA LEU A 167 4.85 10.84 15.41
C LEU A 167 6.19 11.57 15.32
N SER A 168 7.21 10.93 14.78
CA SER A 168 8.54 11.52 14.63
C SER A 168 8.68 12.43 13.42
N ASP A 169 7.63 12.57 12.60
CA ASP A 169 7.70 13.25 11.31
C ASP A 169 8.84 12.69 10.43
N PRO A 170 8.76 11.40 10.03
CA PRO A 170 9.87 10.69 9.40
C PRO A 170 10.18 11.21 8.00
N GLU A 171 11.45 11.13 7.61
CA GLU A 171 11.91 11.37 6.23
C GLU A 171 11.68 10.16 5.34
N LEU A 172 11.83 8.96 5.90
CA LEU A 172 11.55 7.68 5.26
C LEU A 172 10.42 6.98 6.00
N LEU A 173 9.32 6.72 5.30
CA LEU A 173 8.16 6.00 5.81
C LEU A 173 8.05 4.63 5.13
N ILE A 174 8.06 3.57 5.91
CA ILE A 174 7.92 2.20 5.43
C ILE A 174 6.59 1.65 5.91
N LEU A 175 5.74 1.24 4.96
CA LEU A 175 4.38 0.78 5.21
C LEU A 175 4.24 -0.66 4.70
N ASP A 176 4.13 -1.62 5.64
CA ASP A 176 3.96 -3.03 5.31
C ASP A 176 2.49 -3.38 5.30
N GLU A 177 1.92 -3.61 4.09
CA GLU A 177 0.49 -3.89 3.84
C GLU A 177 -0.46 -2.87 4.51
N PRO A 178 -0.27 -1.54 4.34
CA PRO A 178 -0.95 -0.52 5.14
C PRO A 178 -2.47 -0.48 4.98
N LEU A 179 -3.01 -1.02 3.91
CA LEU A 179 -4.45 -0.98 3.58
C LEU A 179 -5.13 -2.34 3.74
N SER A 180 -4.38 -3.36 4.19
CA SER A 180 -4.90 -4.71 4.35
C SER A 180 -5.94 -4.78 5.47
N GLY A 181 -7.14 -5.28 5.15
CA GLY A 181 -8.21 -5.49 6.13
C GLY A 181 -8.88 -4.22 6.65
N LEU A 182 -8.66 -3.08 6.02
CA LEU A 182 -9.42 -1.85 6.25
C LEU A 182 -10.76 -1.89 5.50
N ASP A 183 -11.79 -1.30 6.09
CA ASP A 183 -13.02 -0.97 5.38
C ASP A 183 -12.79 0.22 4.39
N PRO A 184 -13.72 0.48 3.47
CA PRO A 184 -13.55 1.52 2.45
C PRO A 184 -13.28 2.92 3.03
N ILE A 185 -13.98 3.29 4.12
CA ILE A 185 -13.84 4.62 4.75
C ILE A 185 -12.43 4.80 5.32
N ASN A 186 -11.96 3.79 6.06
CA ASN A 186 -10.62 3.80 6.63
C ASN A 186 -9.54 3.71 5.54
N THR A 187 -9.81 2.98 4.45
CA THR A 187 -8.92 2.94 3.28
C THR A 187 -8.75 4.32 2.66
N ASP A 188 -9.82 5.06 2.45
CA ASP A 188 -9.76 6.42 1.88
C ASP A 188 -9.05 7.40 2.81
N LEU A 189 -9.25 7.29 4.12
CA LEU A 189 -8.54 8.07 5.12
C LEU A 189 -7.02 7.82 5.05
N PHE A 190 -6.59 6.56 5.00
CA PHE A 190 -5.17 6.20 4.87
C PHE A 190 -4.57 6.69 3.55
N LYS A 191 -5.30 6.53 2.45
CA LYS A 191 -4.91 7.06 1.14
C LYS A 191 -4.70 8.57 1.17
N GLY A 192 -5.59 9.32 1.84
CA GLY A 192 -5.45 10.76 2.03
C GLY A 192 -4.17 11.13 2.76
N ILE A 193 -3.86 10.45 3.87
CA ILE A 193 -2.63 10.69 4.65
C ILE A 193 -1.39 10.33 3.83
N ILE A 194 -1.39 9.20 3.11
CA ILE A 194 -0.27 8.80 2.25
C ILE A 194 0.00 9.87 1.19
N ARG A 195 -1.04 10.44 0.55
CA ARG A 195 -0.88 11.54 -0.43
C ARG A 195 -0.25 12.78 0.21
N GLU A 196 -0.71 13.17 1.40
CA GLU A 196 -0.15 14.31 2.13
C GLU A 196 1.34 14.12 2.43
N GLU A 197 1.75 12.91 2.84
CA GLU A 197 3.16 12.59 3.11
C GLU A 197 4.02 12.60 1.82
N ILE A 198 3.45 12.17 0.68
CA ILE A 198 4.10 12.27 -0.63
C ILE A 198 4.27 13.74 -1.04
N GLU A 199 3.22 14.55 -0.92
CA GLU A 199 3.24 15.98 -1.23
C GLU A 199 4.21 16.75 -0.35
N ALA A 200 4.40 16.29 0.90
CA ALA A 200 5.42 16.82 1.82
C ALA A 200 6.86 16.44 1.41
N GLY A 201 7.05 15.68 0.32
CA GLY A 201 8.36 15.33 -0.21
C GLY A 201 9.07 14.21 0.56
N LYS A 202 8.33 13.29 1.17
CA LYS A 202 8.91 12.16 1.90
C LYS A 202 9.21 10.98 0.99
N TYR A 203 10.08 10.09 1.46
CA TYR A 203 10.35 8.80 0.82
C TYR A 203 9.40 7.76 1.43
N LEU A 204 8.65 7.07 0.59
CA LEU A 204 7.75 6.01 1.04
C LEU A 204 8.12 4.68 0.38
N ILE A 205 8.24 3.64 1.19
CA ILE A 205 8.24 2.26 0.71
C ILE A 205 6.92 1.63 1.14
N MET A 206 6.20 1.05 0.21
CA MET A 206 4.93 0.39 0.48
C MET A 206 4.98 -1.06 -0.03
N SER A 207 4.71 -2.02 0.85
CA SER A 207 4.42 -3.38 0.40
C SER A 207 2.93 -3.56 0.17
N SER A 208 2.56 -4.33 -0.84
CA SER A 208 1.18 -4.72 -1.04
C SER A 208 1.03 -5.96 -1.93
N HIS A 209 -0.07 -6.68 -1.76
CA HIS A 209 -0.59 -7.66 -2.71
C HIS A 209 -1.77 -7.09 -3.52
N GLN A 210 -2.25 -5.88 -3.19
CA GLN A 210 -3.38 -5.19 -3.83
C GLN A 210 -2.87 -4.25 -4.93
N MET A 211 -2.67 -4.77 -6.14
CA MET A 211 -2.05 -4.06 -7.26
C MET A 211 -2.77 -2.75 -7.62
N ALA A 212 -4.12 -2.76 -7.68
CA ALA A 212 -4.91 -1.58 -8.06
C ALA A 212 -4.71 -0.41 -7.09
N THR A 213 -4.56 -0.69 -5.79
CA THR A 213 -4.33 0.36 -4.79
C THR A 213 -2.95 0.97 -4.91
N VAL A 214 -1.94 0.13 -5.15
CA VAL A 214 -0.56 0.60 -5.28
C VAL A 214 -0.36 1.40 -6.56
N GLU A 215 -1.03 1.00 -7.64
CA GLU A 215 -1.00 1.70 -8.94
C GLU A 215 -1.43 3.18 -8.81
N GLU A 216 -2.19 3.51 -7.78
CA GLU A 216 -2.64 4.88 -7.50
C GLU A 216 -1.53 5.79 -6.94
N PHE A 217 -0.51 5.22 -6.28
CA PHE A 217 0.50 5.98 -5.53
C PHE A 217 1.92 5.78 -6.04
N CYS A 218 2.26 4.57 -6.53
CA CYS A 218 3.65 4.25 -6.79
C CYS A 218 4.18 4.92 -8.06
N THR A 219 5.41 5.40 -7.97
CA THR A 219 6.20 5.84 -9.11
C THR A 219 7.05 4.71 -9.65
N ASP A 220 7.69 3.98 -8.75
CA ASP A 220 8.59 2.87 -9.04
C ASP A 220 8.17 1.64 -8.27
N LEU A 221 8.42 0.47 -8.83
CA LEU A 221 8.02 -0.78 -8.22
C LEU A 221 8.99 -1.94 -8.48
N THR A 222 8.92 -2.92 -7.60
CA THR A 222 9.44 -4.27 -7.80
C THR A 222 8.33 -5.27 -7.55
N ILE A 223 8.12 -6.18 -8.49
CA ILE A 223 7.26 -7.36 -8.30
C ILE A 223 8.14 -8.54 -7.90
N LEU A 224 7.82 -9.12 -6.75
CA LEU A 224 8.46 -10.32 -6.24
C LEU A 224 7.55 -11.53 -6.45
N ASP A 225 8.09 -12.59 -7.02
CA ASP A 225 7.48 -13.91 -7.02
C ASP A 225 8.50 -14.97 -6.59
N ARG A 226 8.08 -15.89 -5.71
CA ARG A 226 8.92 -16.99 -5.21
C ARG A 226 10.33 -16.54 -4.83
N SER A 227 10.41 -15.43 -4.08
CA SER A 227 11.66 -14.85 -3.55
C SER A 227 12.54 -14.10 -4.56
N ARG A 228 12.11 -13.96 -5.81
CA ARG A 228 12.87 -13.32 -6.89
C ARG A 228 12.15 -12.09 -7.43
N THR A 229 12.93 -11.15 -7.94
CA THR A 229 12.41 -10.04 -8.72
C THR A 229 12.04 -10.54 -10.11
N VAL A 230 10.75 -10.42 -10.47
CA VAL A 230 10.23 -10.80 -11.80
C VAL A 230 10.00 -9.59 -12.70
N LEU A 231 9.70 -8.43 -12.11
CA LEU A 231 9.54 -7.17 -12.83
C LEU A 231 9.98 -6.00 -11.94
N GLN A 232 10.65 -5.00 -12.52
CA GLN A 232 11.10 -3.82 -11.80
C GLN A 232 11.20 -2.62 -12.72
N GLY A 233 10.87 -1.44 -12.23
CA GLY A 233 11.07 -0.18 -12.94
C GLY A 233 10.04 0.87 -12.61
N HIS A 234 10.05 1.95 -13.40
CA HIS A 234 9.07 3.02 -13.30
C HIS A 234 7.72 2.56 -13.86
N LEU A 235 6.64 2.74 -13.11
CA LEU A 235 5.30 2.21 -13.44
C LEU A 235 4.84 2.61 -14.86
N ASN A 236 4.98 3.89 -15.20
CA ASN A 236 4.54 4.37 -16.51
C ASN A 236 5.36 3.78 -17.66
N ASP A 237 6.67 3.53 -17.47
CA ASP A 237 7.51 2.95 -18.50
C ASP A 237 7.22 1.47 -18.69
N ILE A 238 6.96 0.76 -17.59
CA ILE A 238 6.46 -0.63 -17.61
C ILE A 238 5.17 -0.69 -18.44
N LYS A 239 4.15 0.10 -18.09
CA LYS A 239 2.84 0.09 -18.78
C LYS A 239 2.95 0.45 -20.25
N LYS A 240 3.76 1.46 -20.59
CA LYS A 240 4.04 1.84 -21.98
C LYS A 240 4.72 0.73 -22.76
N GLY A 241 5.61 -0.04 -22.12
CA GLY A 241 6.30 -1.17 -22.76
C GLY A 241 5.32 -2.27 -23.23
N TYR A 242 4.23 -2.47 -22.54
CA TYR A 242 3.14 -3.38 -22.96
C TYR A 242 2.28 -2.77 -24.07
N GLY A 243 2.22 -1.45 -24.20
CA GLY A 243 1.39 -0.76 -25.17
C GLY A 243 -0.11 -0.80 -24.85
N ARG A 244 -0.91 -0.20 -25.75
CA ARG A 244 -2.37 -0.18 -25.63
C ARG A 244 -2.97 -1.39 -26.33
N VAL A 245 -3.02 -2.50 -25.61
CA VAL A 245 -3.48 -3.81 -26.15
C VAL A 245 -4.73 -4.33 -25.44
N HIS A 246 -5.23 -3.63 -24.44
CA HIS A 246 -6.46 -3.97 -23.71
C HIS A 246 -7.60 -3.05 -24.14
N LEU A 247 -8.66 -3.63 -24.70
CA LEU A 247 -9.84 -2.91 -25.12
C LEU A 247 -11.05 -3.33 -24.28
N GLN A 248 -11.63 -2.37 -23.59
CA GLN A 248 -12.91 -2.53 -22.90
C GLN A 248 -14.01 -2.02 -23.83
N LEU A 249 -14.91 -2.91 -24.24
CA LEU A 249 -16.02 -2.62 -25.14
C LEU A 249 -17.34 -2.93 -24.43
N LYS A 250 -18.28 -1.99 -24.50
CA LYS A 250 -19.68 -2.20 -24.10
C LYS A 250 -20.60 -1.71 -25.23
N THR A 251 -21.57 -2.53 -25.58
CA THR A 251 -22.54 -2.26 -26.64
C THR A 251 -23.97 -2.49 -26.14
N GLU A 252 -24.97 -2.07 -26.87
CA GLU A 252 -26.37 -2.38 -26.57
C GLU A 252 -26.82 -3.70 -27.22
N GLU A 253 -26.13 -4.11 -28.31
CA GLU A 253 -26.40 -5.35 -29.06
C GLU A 253 -25.16 -6.28 -29.00
N ASP A 254 -25.34 -7.53 -29.44
CA ASP A 254 -24.24 -8.51 -29.49
C ASP A 254 -23.14 -8.10 -30.49
N ALA A 255 -21.97 -7.75 -29.99
CA ALA A 255 -20.78 -7.44 -30.78
C ALA A 255 -19.92 -8.68 -31.14
N GLY A 256 -20.28 -9.85 -30.65
CA GLY A 256 -19.48 -11.09 -30.81
C GLY A 256 -19.07 -11.40 -32.25
N PRO A 257 -19.96 -11.37 -33.25
CA PRO A 257 -19.61 -11.62 -34.66
C PRO A 257 -18.53 -10.64 -35.17
N TYR A 258 -18.65 -9.34 -34.88
CA TYR A 258 -17.71 -8.31 -35.32
C TYR A 258 -16.35 -8.39 -34.62
N ILE A 259 -16.36 -8.81 -33.35
CA ILE A 259 -15.12 -9.06 -32.60
C ILE A 259 -14.36 -10.23 -33.26
N ALA A 260 -15.07 -11.33 -33.58
CA ALA A 260 -14.46 -12.48 -34.24
C ALA A 260 -13.88 -12.11 -35.61
N GLU A 261 -14.59 -11.32 -36.42
CA GLU A 261 -14.11 -10.84 -37.73
C GLU A 261 -12.91 -9.90 -37.64
N SER A 262 -12.78 -9.12 -36.55
CA SER A 262 -11.65 -8.24 -36.32
C SER A 262 -10.38 -8.98 -35.90
N GLY A 263 -10.50 -10.27 -35.50
CA GLY A 263 -9.43 -11.07 -34.93
C GLY A 263 -9.02 -10.65 -33.51
N ALA A 264 -9.82 -9.81 -32.83
CA ALA A 264 -9.58 -9.47 -31.43
C ALA A 264 -9.93 -10.68 -30.53
N GLN A 265 -9.09 -10.91 -29.52
CA GLN A 265 -9.27 -12.02 -28.59
C GLN A 265 -10.18 -11.60 -27.42
N ILE A 266 -11.25 -12.35 -27.17
CA ILE A 266 -12.12 -12.13 -26.01
C ILE A 266 -11.41 -12.74 -24.77
N VAL A 267 -11.09 -11.89 -23.81
CA VAL A 267 -10.54 -12.29 -22.50
C VAL A 267 -11.68 -12.60 -21.53
N THR A 268 -12.66 -11.69 -21.42
CA THR A 268 -13.88 -11.91 -20.64
C THR A 268 -15.08 -11.35 -21.38
N ARG A 269 -16.25 -11.99 -21.18
CA ARG A 269 -17.53 -11.54 -21.71
C ARG A 269 -18.60 -11.62 -20.62
N LYS A 270 -19.36 -10.54 -20.44
CA LYS A 270 -20.54 -10.50 -19.58
C LYS A 270 -21.66 -9.78 -20.33
N GLU A 271 -22.66 -10.53 -20.80
CA GLU A 271 -23.70 -10.02 -21.69
C GLU A 271 -23.09 -9.30 -22.92
N PHE A 272 -23.20 -7.98 -23.00
CA PHE A 272 -22.66 -7.13 -24.06
C PHE A 272 -21.46 -6.28 -23.60
N GLU A 273 -20.86 -6.65 -22.49
CA GLU A 273 -19.58 -6.10 -22.02
C GLU A 273 -18.45 -7.10 -22.33
N TYR A 274 -17.41 -6.61 -22.99
CA TYR A 274 -16.28 -7.40 -23.45
C TYR A 274 -14.98 -6.79 -22.96
N GLN A 275 -14.09 -7.62 -22.45
CA GLN A 275 -12.68 -7.30 -22.31
C GLN A 275 -11.94 -8.05 -23.41
N LEU A 276 -11.25 -7.29 -24.25
CA LEU A 276 -10.59 -7.82 -25.45
C LEU A 276 -9.09 -7.57 -25.36
N LYS A 277 -8.30 -8.50 -25.89
CA LYS A 277 -6.90 -8.30 -26.20
C LYS A 277 -6.78 -8.02 -27.70
N VAL A 278 -6.16 -6.90 -28.05
CA VAL A 278 -5.92 -6.45 -29.42
C VAL A 278 -4.42 -6.34 -29.66
N THR A 279 -4.02 -6.37 -30.92
CA THR A 279 -2.60 -6.20 -31.31
C THR A 279 -2.13 -4.74 -31.27
N GLY A 280 -3.07 -3.80 -31.17
CA GLY A 280 -2.79 -2.37 -31.10
C GLY A 280 -3.96 -1.51 -31.58
N GLN A 281 -3.66 -0.24 -31.75
CA GLN A 281 -4.65 0.80 -32.08
C GLN A 281 -5.34 0.56 -33.44
N GLU A 282 -4.62 0.03 -34.43
CA GLU A 282 -5.17 -0.22 -35.77
C GLU A 282 -6.30 -1.25 -35.74
N GLN A 283 -6.06 -2.38 -35.06
CA GLN A 283 -7.07 -3.43 -34.90
C GLN A 283 -8.28 -2.92 -34.08
N ALA A 284 -8.04 -2.15 -33.03
CA ALA A 284 -9.11 -1.55 -32.24
C ALA A 284 -9.96 -0.58 -33.10
N ASN A 285 -9.33 0.25 -33.91
CA ASN A 285 -10.01 1.19 -34.81
C ASN A 285 -10.81 0.44 -35.90
N ASP A 286 -10.29 -0.66 -36.47
CA ASP A 286 -11.02 -1.49 -37.44
C ASP A 286 -12.26 -2.09 -36.80
N LEU A 287 -12.16 -2.63 -35.58
CA LEU A 287 -13.33 -3.13 -34.84
C LEU A 287 -14.38 -2.03 -34.62
N LEU A 288 -13.98 -0.84 -34.18
CA LEU A 288 -14.91 0.27 -34.00
C LEU A 288 -15.60 0.67 -35.30
N ALA A 289 -14.87 0.71 -36.40
CA ALA A 289 -15.42 1.03 -37.71
C ALA A 289 -16.45 -0.03 -38.19
N ARG A 290 -16.21 -1.32 -37.93
CA ARG A 290 -17.14 -2.41 -38.23
C ARG A 290 -18.43 -2.28 -37.43
N LEU A 291 -18.32 -2.08 -36.10
CA LEU A 291 -19.47 -1.88 -35.21
C LEU A 291 -20.33 -0.69 -35.67
N THR A 292 -19.70 0.44 -35.97
CA THR A 292 -20.39 1.65 -36.44
C THR A 292 -21.09 1.44 -37.77
N ARG A 293 -20.45 0.79 -38.75
CA ARG A 293 -21.07 0.47 -40.07
C ARG A 293 -22.26 -0.49 -39.96
N ALA A 294 -22.21 -1.39 -38.99
CA ALA A 294 -23.27 -2.36 -38.71
C ALA A 294 -24.44 -1.74 -37.93
N GLY A 295 -24.33 -0.48 -37.48
CA GLY A 295 -25.36 0.18 -36.69
C GLY A 295 -25.39 -0.28 -35.22
N VAL A 296 -24.35 -0.93 -34.72
CA VAL A 296 -24.25 -1.34 -33.33
C VAL A 296 -24.02 -0.13 -32.45
N THR A 297 -24.81 0.03 -31.42
CA THR A 297 -24.69 1.15 -30.45
C THR A 297 -23.55 0.86 -29.50
N VAL A 298 -22.45 1.64 -29.59
CA VAL A 298 -21.28 1.54 -28.74
C VAL A 298 -21.45 2.46 -27.53
N VAL A 299 -21.60 1.88 -26.34
CA VAL A 299 -21.75 2.60 -25.06
C VAL A 299 -20.38 2.97 -24.47
N LEU A 300 -19.41 2.06 -24.59
CA LEU A 300 -18.05 2.28 -24.11
C LEU A 300 -17.05 1.65 -25.07
N PHE A 301 -16.02 2.40 -25.44
CA PHE A 301 -14.87 1.93 -26.20
C PHE A 301 -13.61 2.54 -25.59
N ASN A 302 -12.88 1.76 -24.78
CA ASN A 302 -11.74 2.24 -24.04
C ASN A 302 -10.51 1.38 -24.32
N LEU A 303 -9.64 1.86 -25.21
CA LEU A 303 -8.36 1.25 -25.51
C LEU A 303 -7.31 1.77 -24.53
N ARG A 304 -6.79 0.89 -23.69
CA ARG A 304 -5.90 1.25 -22.59
C ARG A 304 -4.65 0.38 -22.54
N GLU A 305 -3.66 0.87 -21.84
CA GLU A 305 -2.56 0.07 -21.35
C GLU A 305 -3.06 -0.94 -20.30
N PRO A 306 -2.36 -2.07 -20.10
CA PRO A 306 -2.75 -3.01 -19.05
C PRO A 306 -2.64 -2.38 -17.66
N SER A 307 -3.50 -2.81 -16.75
CA SER A 307 -3.37 -2.52 -15.33
C SER A 307 -2.17 -3.27 -14.75
N LEU A 308 -1.67 -2.82 -13.61
CA LEU A 308 -0.59 -3.51 -12.91
C LEU A 308 -0.98 -4.95 -12.52
N HIS A 309 -2.27 -5.19 -12.26
CA HIS A 309 -2.79 -6.55 -11.99
C HIS A 309 -2.69 -7.45 -13.23
N GLU A 310 -3.08 -6.94 -14.40
CA GLU A 310 -2.97 -7.68 -15.67
C GLU A 310 -1.52 -8.00 -16.01
N ILE A 311 -0.62 -7.03 -15.83
CA ILE A 311 0.83 -7.22 -15.99
C ILE A 311 1.35 -8.30 -15.04
N PHE A 312 0.94 -8.27 -13.76
CA PHE A 312 1.34 -9.27 -12.78
C PHE A 312 0.90 -10.68 -13.17
N VAL A 313 -0.37 -10.84 -13.55
CA VAL A 313 -0.92 -12.14 -13.97
C VAL A 313 -0.18 -12.68 -15.21
N GLU A 314 0.12 -11.82 -16.18
CA GLU A 314 0.87 -12.20 -17.38
C GLU A 314 2.32 -12.60 -17.06
N THR A 315 2.98 -11.87 -16.16
CA THR A 315 4.38 -12.11 -15.78
C THR A 315 4.54 -13.37 -14.92
N VAL A 316 3.64 -13.60 -13.95
CA VAL A 316 3.72 -14.71 -13.01
C VAL A 316 2.98 -15.94 -13.54
N GLY A 317 1.87 -15.75 -14.27
CA GLY A 317 1.06 -16.84 -14.84
C GLY A 317 1.73 -17.52 -16.03
N GLY A 318 2.55 -16.82 -16.81
CA GLY A 318 3.26 -17.38 -17.97
C GLY A 318 4.39 -18.37 -17.62
N GLU A 319 4.87 -18.38 -16.38
CA GLU A 319 5.88 -19.36 -15.92
C GLU A 319 5.30 -20.69 -15.41
N SER A 320 3.97 -20.83 -15.36
CA SER A 320 3.32 -22.07 -14.88
C SER A 320 3.13 -23.12 -15.99
N ASP A 321 3.33 -22.77 -17.27
CA ASP A 321 3.10 -23.65 -18.44
C ASP A 321 4.41 -23.99 -19.20
N ALA A 322 5.59 -23.77 -18.60
CA ALA A 322 6.87 -24.11 -19.21
C ALA A 322 7.63 -25.20 -18.45
#